data_5af0085c922d1fffd16d18fe711d1c37
#
_entry.id   5af0085c922d1fffd16d18fe711d1c37
#
_cell.length_a   1.000
_cell.length_b   1.000
_cell.length_c   1.000
_cell.angle_alpha   90.00
_cell.angle_beta   90.00
_cell.angle_gamma   90.00
#
_symmetry.space_group_name_H-M   'P 1'
#
loop_
_entity.id
_entity.type
_entity.pdbx_description
1 polymer ?
#
loop_
_entity_poly.entity_id
_entity_poly.type
_entity_poly.pdbx_seq_one_letter_code
_entity_poly.pdbx_strand_id
1 'polypeptide(L)'
;MEGPQFSTLAESNLYRQWGCDVIGMTNMPEAKLAREAEIPYCTVAMVTDYDCWHPGHDNVDVETIIEVLLDNAAQARSLIKKVAPRMRTRPALCPSGDDRALESALITAPNARDPAIVKMLDAIAGRLFV
;
A
#
# COMPACT_ATOMS: atom_id res chain seq x y z
N MET A 1 8.55 6.48 -3.58
CA MET A 1 9.98 6.44 -4.01
C MET A 1 10.58 5.10 -3.67
N GLU A 2 11.74 4.77 -4.23
CA GLU A 2 12.32 3.44 -4.05
C GLU A 2 13.34 3.37 -2.89
N GLY A 3 13.98 4.43 -2.51
CA GLY A 3 15.04 4.40 -1.48
C GLY A 3 16.32 3.67 -1.95
N PRO A 4 17.30 3.49 -1.07
CA PRO A 4 17.31 3.79 0.38
C PRO A 4 17.47 5.28 0.73
N GLN A 5 17.81 6.12 -0.23
CA GLN A 5 17.99 7.55 -0.03
C GLN A 5 16.63 8.28 0.09
N PHE A 6 16.61 9.39 0.81
CA PHE A 6 15.49 10.31 0.81
C PHE A 6 15.42 11.13 -0.49
N SER A 7 14.27 11.76 -0.73
CA SER A 7 14.07 12.62 -1.89
C SER A 7 15.01 13.82 -1.88
N THR A 8 15.51 14.19 -3.05
CA THR A 8 16.07 15.52 -3.27
C THR A 8 14.95 16.57 -3.27
N LEU A 9 15.27 17.82 -3.06
CA LEU A 9 14.29 18.92 -3.12
C LEU A 9 13.58 18.99 -4.49
N ALA A 10 14.29 18.67 -5.57
CA ALA A 10 13.70 18.64 -6.91
C ALA A 10 12.66 17.53 -7.06
N GLU A 11 12.96 16.32 -6.55
CA GLU A 11 12.02 15.20 -6.54
C GLU A 11 10.80 15.51 -5.67
N SER A 12 11.00 16.04 -4.47
CA SER A 12 9.92 16.42 -3.56
C SER A 12 8.97 17.45 -4.20
N ASN A 13 9.52 18.48 -4.86
CA ASN A 13 8.74 19.46 -5.59
C ASN A 13 7.97 18.84 -6.78
N LEU A 14 8.57 17.89 -7.49
CA LEU A 14 7.92 17.17 -8.59
C LEU A 14 6.73 16.36 -8.10
N TYR A 15 6.88 15.57 -7.02
CA TYR A 15 5.79 14.78 -6.45
C TYR A 15 4.63 15.65 -5.96
N ARG A 16 4.94 16.80 -5.37
CA ARG A 16 3.92 17.79 -4.99
C ARG A 16 3.18 18.36 -6.18
N GLN A 17 3.87 18.66 -7.29
CA GLN A 17 3.22 19.09 -8.54
C GLN A 17 2.30 18.02 -9.11
N TRP A 18 2.60 16.74 -8.89
CA TRP A 18 1.71 15.62 -9.26
C TRP A 18 0.51 15.45 -8.33
N GLY A 19 0.40 16.27 -7.28
CA GLY A 19 -0.70 16.20 -6.32
C GLY A 19 -0.55 15.07 -5.30
N CYS A 20 0.68 14.59 -5.05
CA CYS A 20 0.92 13.60 -4.01
C CYS A 20 0.82 14.23 -2.63
N ASP A 21 0.06 13.60 -1.72
CA ASP A 21 -0.15 14.06 -0.35
C ASP A 21 0.92 13.56 0.62
N VAL A 22 1.45 12.38 0.37
CA VAL A 22 2.47 11.73 1.20
C VAL A 22 3.52 11.06 0.32
N ILE A 23 4.71 10.84 0.89
CA ILE A 23 5.80 10.08 0.27
C ILE A 23 6.27 8.98 1.21
N GLY A 24 6.61 7.83 0.67
CA GLY A 24 7.14 6.69 1.40
C GLY A 24 7.87 5.73 0.48
N MET A 25 8.53 4.71 1.04
CA MET A 25 9.39 3.78 0.31
C MET A 25 8.77 2.40 0.07
N THR A 26 7.62 2.06 0.67
CA THR A 26 7.12 0.68 0.70
C THR A 26 5.74 0.50 0.10
N ASN A 27 4.94 1.57 0.04
CA ASN A 27 3.51 1.49 -0.24
C ASN A 27 3.17 0.95 -1.64
N MET A 28 3.89 1.35 -2.69
CA MET A 28 3.52 0.98 -4.06
C MET A 28 3.71 -0.50 -4.40
N PRO A 29 4.77 -1.20 -3.99
CA PRO A 29 4.85 -2.65 -4.18
C PRO A 29 3.70 -3.38 -3.50
N GLU A 30 3.38 -3.04 -2.26
CA GLU A 30 2.30 -3.66 -1.49
C GLU A 30 0.92 -3.39 -2.10
N ALA A 31 0.64 -2.16 -2.50
CA ALA A 31 -0.64 -1.78 -3.12
C ALA A 31 -0.88 -2.53 -4.44
N LYS A 32 0.16 -2.70 -5.27
CA LYS A 32 0.08 -3.47 -6.52
C LYS A 32 -0.18 -4.95 -6.25
N LEU A 33 0.55 -5.55 -5.31
CA LEU A 33 0.38 -6.96 -4.94
C LEU A 33 -0.99 -7.22 -4.30
N ALA A 34 -1.48 -6.29 -3.47
CA ALA A 34 -2.81 -6.38 -2.89
C ALA A 34 -3.89 -6.37 -3.99
N ARG A 35 -3.78 -5.50 -4.97
CA ARG A 35 -4.71 -5.47 -6.11
C ARG A 35 -4.64 -6.73 -6.96
N GLU A 36 -3.45 -7.28 -7.19
CA GLU A 36 -3.27 -8.57 -7.87
C GLU A 36 -3.89 -9.73 -7.09
N ALA A 37 -3.88 -9.65 -5.76
CA ALA A 37 -4.53 -10.63 -4.89
C ALA A 37 -6.02 -10.33 -4.61
N GLU A 38 -6.61 -9.33 -5.28
CA GLU A 38 -8.01 -8.89 -5.08
C GLU A 38 -8.31 -8.47 -3.63
N ILE A 39 -7.31 -7.90 -2.95
CA ILE A 39 -7.42 -7.39 -1.58
C ILE A 39 -7.55 -5.87 -1.63
N PRO A 40 -8.71 -5.29 -1.24
CA PRO A 40 -8.84 -3.85 -1.09
C PRO A 40 -7.80 -3.31 -0.12
N TYR A 41 -7.03 -2.32 -0.58
CA TYR A 41 -5.87 -1.79 0.13
C TYR A 41 -6.13 -0.36 0.60
N CYS A 42 -5.78 -0.07 1.84
CA CYS A 42 -5.84 1.27 2.39
C CYS A 42 -4.59 1.56 3.21
N THR A 43 -3.90 2.64 2.89
CA THR A 43 -2.71 3.08 3.60
C THR A 43 -3.08 3.91 4.82
N VAL A 44 -2.48 3.59 5.96
CA VAL A 44 -2.44 4.48 7.12
C VAL A 44 -1.03 5.02 7.23
N ALA A 45 -0.84 6.26 6.80
CA ALA A 45 0.47 6.91 6.80
C ALA A 45 0.86 7.35 8.21
N MET A 46 1.95 6.81 8.74
CA MET A 46 2.59 7.23 9.98
C MET A 46 3.61 8.31 9.65
N VAL A 47 3.13 9.54 9.47
CA VAL A 47 3.95 10.68 9.02
C VAL A 47 4.96 11.05 10.10
N THR A 48 6.22 11.23 9.71
CA THR A 48 7.34 11.59 10.59
C THR A 48 7.77 13.02 10.45
N ASP A 49 7.66 13.57 9.26
CA ASP A 49 8.20 14.88 8.90
C ASP A 49 7.51 15.48 7.66
N TYR A 50 7.92 16.68 7.29
CA TYR A 50 7.44 17.39 6.09
C TYR A 50 8.32 17.21 4.86
N ASP A 51 9.24 16.23 4.87
CA ASP A 51 10.26 16.11 3.83
C ASP A 51 11.13 17.38 3.70
N CYS A 52 12.04 17.44 2.74
CA CYS A 52 13.01 18.53 2.56
C CYS A 52 12.43 19.82 1.94
N TRP A 53 11.13 19.88 1.64
CA TRP A 53 10.53 21.03 0.95
C TRP A 53 10.00 22.12 1.87
N HIS A 54 9.79 21.87 3.14
CA HIS A 54 9.09 22.80 4.03
C HIS A 54 10.03 23.90 4.55
N PRO A 55 9.75 25.17 4.27
CA PRO A 55 10.70 26.28 4.54
C PRO A 55 10.85 26.62 6.03
N GLY A 56 10.01 26.08 6.90
CA GLY A 56 10.04 26.35 8.35
C GLY A 56 10.64 25.24 9.20
N HIS A 57 11.13 24.17 8.57
CA HIS A 57 11.79 23.07 9.24
C HIS A 57 13.20 22.93 8.68
N ASP A 58 14.21 23.15 9.54
CA ASP A 58 15.60 22.79 9.26
C ASP A 58 15.71 21.28 9.01
N ASN A 59 16.85 20.84 8.47
CA ASN A 59 17.12 19.44 8.17
C ASN A 59 16.61 18.51 9.26
N VAL A 60 15.83 17.51 8.86
CA VAL A 60 15.16 16.58 9.75
C VAL A 60 16.21 15.93 10.66
N ASP A 61 16.10 16.22 11.97
CA ASP A 61 16.98 15.62 12.97
C ASP A 61 16.55 14.17 13.24
N VAL A 62 17.52 13.26 13.22
CA VAL A 62 17.30 11.82 13.41
C VAL A 62 16.67 11.50 14.77
N GLU A 63 17.03 12.24 15.81
CA GLU A 63 16.47 12.04 17.15
C GLU A 63 14.98 12.35 17.19
N THR A 64 14.57 13.46 16.60
CA THR A 64 13.16 13.85 16.44
C THR A 64 12.37 12.82 15.64
N ILE A 65 12.94 12.29 14.55
CA ILE A 65 12.29 11.21 13.77
C ILE A 65 12.04 9.98 14.64
N ILE A 66 13.02 9.57 15.44
CA ILE A 66 12.91 8.39 16.30
C ILE A 66 11.80 8.58 17.35
N GLU A 67 11.71 9.74 17.98
CA GLU A 67 10.63 10.04 18.94
C GLU A 67 9.26 9.96 18.28
N VAL A 68 9.08 10.59 17.13
CA VAL A 68 7.83 10.53 16.37
C VAL A 68 7.50 9.09 15.93
N LEU A 69 8.48 8.30 15.52
CA LEU A 69 8.29 6.89 15.18
C LEU A 69 7.79 6.06 16.35
N LEU A 70 8.33 6.28 17.55
CA LEU A 70 7.90 5.56 18.76
C LEU A 70 6.46 5.91 19.14
N ASP A 71 6.08 7.19 19.08
CA ASP A 71 4.70 7.63 19.31
C ASP A 71 3.75 7.06 18.25
N ASN A 72 4.11 7.16 16.99
CA ASN A 72 3.37 6.57 15.87
C ASN A 72 3.17 5.06 16.05
N ALA A 73 4.17 4.33 16.54
CA ALA A 73 4.04 2.90 16.81
C ALA A 73 3.01 2.61 17.93
N ALA A 74 2.94 3.45 18.96
CA ALA A 74 1.92 3.33 20.01
C ALA A 74 0.52 3.62 19.47
N GLN A 75 0.37 4.64 18.64
CA GLN A 75 -0.89 4.98 17.98
C GLN A 75 -1.34 3.88 17.01
N ALA A 76 -0.42 3.30 16.22
CA ALA A 76 -0.70 2.18 15.34
C ALA A 76 -1.23 0.96 16.09
N ARG A 77 -0.62 0.61 17.22
CA ARG A 77 -1.12 -0.47 18.10
C ARG A 77 -2.53 -0.19 18.60
N SER A 78 -2.83 1.05 18.98
CA SER A 78 -4.16 1.46 19.41
C SER A 78 -5.17 1.36 18.28
N LEU A 79 -4.80 1.82 17.08
CA LEU A 79 -5.63 1.72 15.88
C LEU A 79 -5.96 0.25 15.55
N ILE A 80 -4.97 -0.63 15.50
CA ILE A 80 -5.17 -2.06 15.21
C ILE A 80 -6.15 -2.68 16.22
N LYS A 81 -5.96 -2.41 17.52
CA LYS A 81 -6.88 -2.92 18.55
C LYS A 81 -8.33 -2.48 18.36
N LYS A 82 -8.55 -1.26 17.81
CA LYS A 82 -9.89 -0.72 17.56
C LYS A 82 -10.48 -1.22 16.24
N VAL A 83 -9.66 -1.42 15.21
CA VAL A 83 -10.10 -1.80 13.87
C VAL A 83 -10.33 -3.30 13.75
N ALA A 84 -9.44 -4.13 14.29
CA ALA A 84 -9.51 -5.58 14.14
C ALA A 84 -10.87 -6.20 14.54
N PRO A 85 -11.53 -5.80 15.64
CA PRO A 85 -12.86 -6.31 15.96
C PRO A 85 -13.95 -5.93 14.93
N ARG A 86 -13.76 -4.79 14.24
CA ARG A 86 -14.72 -4.32 13.22
C ARG A 86 -14.57 -5.03 11.89
N MET A 87 -13.44 -5.68 11.65
CA MET A 87 -13.15 -6.44 10.42
C MET A 87 -13.54 -7.91 10.50
N ARG A 88 -14.25 -8.33 11.54
CA ARG A 88 -14.76 -9.72 11.68
C ARG A 88 -15.77 -10.10 10.61
N THR A 89 -16.48 -9.13 10.09
CA THR A 89 -17.45 -9.33 9.01
C THR A 89 -16.81 -8.84 7.71
N ARG A 90 -16.86 -9.67 6.68
CA ARG A 90 -16.40 -9.24 5.35
C ARG A 90 -17.21 -8.02 4.94
N PRO A 91 -16.57 -6.91 4.56
CA PRO A 91 -17.28 -5.74 4.09
C PRO A 91 -18.08 -6.05 2.81
N ALA A 92 -19.03 -5.19 2.48
CA ALA A 92 -19.69 -5.22 1.19
C ALA A 92 -18.66 -5.12 0.04
N LEU A 93 -19.05 -5.48 -1.17
CA LEU A 93 -18.20 -5.40 -2.36
C LEU A 93 -17.55 -4.02 -2.46
N CYS A 94 -16.28 -4.01 -2.83
CA CYS A 94 -15.51 -2.78 -2.97
C CYS A 94 -16.11 -1.90 -4.10
N PRO A 95 -16.48 -0.63 -3.85
CA PRO A 95 -17.07 0.22 -4.88
C PRO A 95 -16.15 0.44 -6.09
N SER A 96 -14.82 0.42 -5.89
CA SER A 96 -13.81 0.51 -6.95
C SER A 96 -13.59 -0.81 -7.70
N GLY A 97 -14.16 -1.91 -7.24
CA GLY A 97 -14.00 -3.23 -7.86
C GLY A 97 -12.65 -3.89 -7.61
N ASP A 98 -11.88 -3.43 -6.61
CA ASP A 98 -10.56 -3.99 -6.32
C ASP A 98 -10.62 -5.45 -5.87
N ASP A 99 -11.70 -5.85 -5.21
CA ASP A 99 -11.99 -7.23 -4.80
C ASP A 99 -12.38 -8.16 -5.96
N ARG A 100 -12.40 -7.65 -7.18
CA ARG A 100 -12.69 -8.35 -8.44
C ARG A 100 -11.78 -7.89 -9.59
N ALA A 101 -10.60 -7.41 -9.25
CA ALA A 101 -9.68 -6.80 -10.22
C ALA A 101 -9.22 -7.77 -11.32
N LEU A 102 -9.28 -9.08 -11.07
CA LEU A 102 -8.84 -10.12 -11.99
C LEU A 102 -9.93 -10.66 -12.92
N GLU A 103 -11.19 -10.23 -12.80
CA GLU A 103 -12.30 -10.77 -13.63
C GLU A 103 -12.04 -10.68 -15.13
N SER A 104 -11.35 -9.64 -15.57
CA SER A 104 -10.98 -9.43 -16.99
C SER A 104 -9.50 -9.67 -17.29
N ALA A 105 -8.71 -10.17 -16.33
CA ALA A 105 -7.26 -10.30 -16.47
C ALA A 105 -6.81 -11.61 -17.14
N LEU A 106 -7.65 -12.65 -17.13
CA LEU A 106 -7.31 -13.96 -17.72
C LEU A 106 -7.63 -14.00 -19.21
N ILE A 107 -6.61 -13.78 -20.02
CA ILE A 107 -6.71 -13.82 -21.48
C ILE A 107 -6.51 -15.25 -22.02
N THR A 108 -5.74 -16.08 -21.30
CA THR A 108 -5.43 -17.46 -21.73
C THR A 108 -6.68 -18.35 -21.70
N ALA A 109 -7.00 -18.94 -22.84
CA ALA A 109 -8.14 -19.86 -22.95
C ALA A 109 -8.01 -21.04 -21.97
N PRO A 110 -9.12 -21.53 -21.38
CA PRO A 110 -9.07 -22.59 -20.36
C PRO A 110 -8.28 -23.84 -20.77
N ASN A 111 -8.44 -24.28 -22.02
CA ASN A 111 -7.74 -25.45 -22.57
C ASN A 111 -6.23 -25.24 -22.85
N ALA A 112 -5.76 -24.01 -22.80
CA ALA A 112 -4.36 -23.64 -23.00
C ALA A 112 -3.64 -23.32 -21.67
N ARG A 113 -4.31 -23.45 -20.54
CA ARG A 113 -3.73 -23.16 -19.22
C ARG A 113 -2.92 -24.35 -18.74
N ASP A 114 -1.67 -24.09 -18.33
CA ASP A 114 -0.82 -25.11 -17.70
C ASP A 114 -1.37 -25.48 -16.31
N PRO A 115 -1.71 -26.77 -16.06
CA PRO A 115 -2.24 -27.20 -14.76
C PRO A 115 -1.30 -26.92 -13.57
N ALA A 116 0.02 -26.94 -13.79
CA ALA A 116 0.99 -26.64 -12.74
C ALA A 116 0.94 -25.16 -12.34
N ILE A 117 0.82 -24.27 -13.31
CA ILE A 117 0.69 -22.82 -13.07
C ILE A 117 -0.67 -22.52 -12.41
N VAL A 118 -1.76 -23.12 -12.89
CA VAL A 118 -3.09 -22.97 -12.26
C VAL A 118 -3.03 -23.35 -10.78
N LYS A 119 -2.40 -24.48 -10.46
CA LYS A 119 -2.22 -24.92 -9.07
C LYS A 119 -1.39 -23.95 -8.22
N MET A 120 -0.35 -23.35 -8.80
CA MET A 120 0.46 -22.33 -8.10
C MET A 120 -0.33 -21.06 -7.79
N LEU A 121 -1.22 -20.67 -8.68
CA LEU A 121 -2.02 -19.45 -8.57
C LEU A 121 -3.33 -19.65 -7.79
N ASP A 122 -3.64 -20.85 -7.36
CA ASP A 122 -4.92 -21.21 -6.72
C ASP A 122 -5.23 -20.35 -5.49
N ALA A 123 -4.24 -20.07 -4.66
CA ALA A 123 -4.42 -19.24 -3.46
C ALA A 123 -4.82 -17.78 -3.75
N ILE A 124 -4.48 -17.26 -4.94
CA ILE A 124 -4.72 -15.86 -5.34
C ILE A 124 -5.90 -15.77 -6.31
N ALA A 125 -5.92 -16.63 -7.32
CA ALA A 125 -6.82 -16.53 -8.47
C ALA A 125 -7.71 -17.78 -8.65
N GLY A 126 -7.74 -18.72 -7.69
CA GLY A 126 -8.42 -20.00 -7.80
C GLY A 126 -9.89 -19.87 -8.22
N ARG A 127 -10.60 -18.87 -7.72
CA ARG A 127 -12.01 -18.60 -8.09
C ARG A 127 -12.23 -18.36 -9.61
N LEU A 128 -11.17 -18.01 -10.35
CA LEU A 128 -11.23 -17.69 -11.78
C LEU A 128 -10.91 -18.91 -12.68
N PHE A 129 -10.50 -20.00 -12.07
CA PHE A 129 -10.12 -21.23 -12.80
C PHE A 129 -11.20 -22.32 -12.76
N VAL A 130 -12.33 -22.01 -12.13
CA VAL A 130 -13.49 -22.92 -12.00
C VAL A 130 -14.34 -22.90 -13.25
#